data_04828baa338676b44ecec30a57173b9e
#
_entry.id   04828baa338676b44ecec30a57173b9e
#
_cell.length_a   1.000
_cell.length_b   1.000
_cell.length_c   1.000
_cell.angle_alpha   90.00
_cell.angle_beta   90.00
_cell.angle_gamma   90.00
#
_symmetry.space_group_name_H-M   'P 1'
#
loop_
_entity.id
_entity.type
_entity.pdbx_description
1 polymer ?
#
loop_
_entity_poly.entity_id
_entity_poly.type
_entity_poly.pdbx_seq_one_letter_code
_entity_poly.pdbx_strand_id
1 'polypeptide(L)'
;MSKYIFVTGGVVSGLGKGITAASLGRLLKARGLKVAAQKLDPYINVDPGTMSPYQHGEVYVTEDGLETDLDLGHYERFIDEDLNKFSNLTTGKVYWNVLNKERRGEYLGETIQVIPHITSEIKNFIYSVGQKSNADVVITEIGGTAGDIESQPFLEAIRQVAQEVGEENSLFIHVTLVPYLKSSGEHKSKPTQHSVKELQSMGIKPDIIVLRTDEPITDQSIFQKIALFCNVRPDCVIENLTIPVLYEAPIMLEKNHFSDIVCRELCLETAQPDMSEWLEMVEKSATGKSRCTSPWWASM
;
A
#
# COMPACT_ATOMS: atom_id res chain seq x y z
N MET A 1 -1.00 11.54 -18.00
CA MET A 1 -0.68 11.90 -16.61
C MET A 1 -0.87 10.65 -15.78
N SER A 2 0.07 10.29 -14.90
CA SER A 2 -0.08 9.09 -14.07
C SER A 2 -1.22 9.27 -13.06
N LYS A 3 -1.93 8.18 -12.75
CA LYS A 3 -2.90 8.11 -11.66
C LYS A 3 -2.18 7.68 -10.38
N TYR A 4 -2.60 8.18 -9.23
CA TYR A 4 -1.96 7.94 -7.94
C TYR A 4 -2.92 7.21 -7.00
N ILE A 5 -2.51 6.04 -6.52
CA ILE A 5 -3.26 5.25 -5.54
C ILE A 5 -2.48 5.25 -4.23
N PHE A 6 -3.11 5.71 -3.16
CA PHE A 6 -2.53 5.74 -1.82
C PHE A 6 -3.15 4.66 -0.96
N VAL A 7 -2.32 3.72 -0.50
CA VAL A 7 -2.75 2.63 0.39
C VAL A 7 -2.35 2.97 1.82
N THR A 8 -3.33 3.27 2.64
CA THR A 8 -3.17 3.57 4.06
C THR A 8 -3.72 2.43 4.91
N GLY A 9 -3.38 2.38 6.18
CA GLY A 9 -3.94 1.38 7.09
C GLY A 9 -4.23 1.92 8.47
N GLY A 10 -5.05 1.20 9.20
CA GLY A 10 -5.41 1.57 10.55
C GLY A 10 -5.73 0.38 11.43
N VAL A 11 -6.00 0.65 12.70
CA VAL A 11 -6.27 -0.29 13.78
C VAL A 11 -5.01 -0.92 14.35
N VAL A 12 -4.25 -1.71 13.54
CA VAL A 12 -2.99 -2.35 13.95
C VAL A 12 -2.02 -2.40 12.77
N SER A 13 -0.72 -2.55 13.06
CA SER A 13 0.30 -2.86 12.07
C SER A 13 0.17 -4.30 11.57
N GLY A 14 0.79 -4.62 10.42
CA GLY A 14 0.79 -5.99 9.89
C GLY A 14 -0.55 -6.45 9.27
N LEU A 15 -1.47 -5.53 8.94
CA LEU A 15 -2.75 -5.85 8.30
C LEU A 15 -2.64 -6.34 6.85
N GLY A 16 -1.44 -6.35 6.28
CA GLY A 16 -1.25 -6.74 4.89
C GLY A 16 -1.56 -5.62 3.88
N LYS A 17 -1.27 -4.36 4.24
CA LYS A 17 -1.29 -3.23 3.29
C LYS A 17 -0.44 -3.53 2.06
N GLY A 18 0.81 -3.99 2.28
CA GLY A 18 1.76 -4.34 1.21
C GLY A 18 1.21 -5.40 0.27
N ILE A 19 0.62 -6.45 0.82
CA ILE A 19 0.00 -7.51 -0.01
C ILE A 19 -1.23 -7.00 -0.76
N THR A 20 -2.02 -6.12 -0.15
CA THR A 20 -3.16 -5.49 -0.83
C THR A 20 -2.67 -4.60 -1.99
N ALA A 21 -1.63 -3.79 -1.76
CA ALA A 21 -1.00 -2.95 -2.77
C ALA A 21 -0.37 -3.78 -3.90
N ALA A 22 0.40 -4.82 -3.55
CA ALA A 22 1.02 -5.74 -4.50
C ALA A 22 -0.03 -6.49 -5.36
N SER A 23 -1.11 -6.97 -4.71
CA SER A 23 -2.21 -7.65 -5.41
C SER A 23 -2.92 -6.72 -6.38
N LEU A 24 -3.19 -5.49 -5.98
CA LEU A 24 -3.75 -4.47 -6.87
C LEU A 24 -2.81 -4.19 -8.05
N GLY A 25 -1.52 -4.04 -7.77
CA GLY A 25 -0.52 -3.84 -8.81
C GLY A 25 -0.51 -4.97 -9.84
N ARG A 26 -0.59 -6.24 -9.39
CA ARG A 26 -0.74 -7.40 -10.27
C ARG A 26 -1.99 -7.33 -11.13
N LEU A 27 -3.12 -7.01 -10.53
CA LEU A 27 -4.41 -6.93 -11.22
C LEU A 27 -4.42 -5.82 -12.28
N LEU A 28 -3.87 -4.64 -11.96
CA LEU A 28 -3.78 -3.54 -12.91
C LEU A 28 -2.80 -3.83 -14.05
N LYS A 29 -1.67 -4.51 -13.76
CA LYS A 29 -0.75 -5.00 -14.80
C LYS A 29 -1.43 -6.02 -15.72
N ALA A 30 -2.23 -6.92 -15.16
CA ALA A 30 -3.01 -7.89 -15.93
C ALA A 30 -4.08 -7.26 -16.83
N ARG A 31 -4.45 -6.01 -16.55
CA ARG A 31 -5.31 -5.16 -17.40
C ARG A 31 -4.54 -4.40 -18.49
N GLY A 32 -3.22 -4.58 -18.57
CA GLY A 32 -2.36 -3.95 -19.56
C GLY A 32 -1.81 -2.59 -19.14
N LEU A 33 -1.97 -2.17 -17.88
CA LEU A 33 -1.44 -0.91 -17.37
C LEU A 33 0.02 -1.06 -16.91
N LYS A 34 0.81 -0.02 -17.09
CA LYS A 34 2.13 0.10 -16.47
C LYS A 34 1.99 0.58 -15.04
N VAL A 35 2.43 -0.23 -14.09
CA VAL A 35 2.30 0.03 -12.67
C VAL A 35 3.66 0.23 -12.03
N ALA A 36 3.81 1.29 -11.25
CA ALA A 36 4.94 1.49 -10.35
C ALA A 36 4.49 1.44 -8.90
N ALA A 37 5.31 0.86 -8.02
CA ALA A 37 5.02 0.74 -6.61
C ALA A 37 6.06 1.49 -5.77
N GLN A 38 5.59 2.11 -4.69
CA GLN A 38 6.41 2.79 -3.70
C GLN A 38 5.95 2.46 -2.28
N LYS A 39 6.89 2.49 -1.35
CA LYS A 39 6.62 2.44 0.09
C LYS A 39 7.22 3.64 0.80
N LEU A 40 6.42 4.27 1.65
CA LEU A 40 6.83 5.37 2.54
C LEU A 40 6.82 4.87 3.98
N ASP A 41 8.01 4.76 4.57
CA ASP A 41 8.19 4.20 5.91
C ASP A 41 8.37 5.31 6.96
N PRO A 42 7.56 5.35 8.02
CA PRO A 42 7.55 6.46 8.98
C PRO A 42 8.68 6.41 10.01
N TYR A 43 9.54 5.40 10.02
CA TYR A 43 10.66 5.36 10.96
C TYR A 43 11.78 6.36 10.59
N ILE A 44 12.56 6.78 11.61
CA ILE A 44 13.61 7.79 11.48
C ILE A 44 14.96 7.20 11.00
N ASN A 45 15.06 5.91 10.84
CA ASN A 45 16.25 5.32 10.22
C ASN A 45 16.34 5.79 8.75
N VAL A 46 17.57 6.06 8.30
CA VAL A 46 17.78 6.48 6.89
C VAL A 46 17.48 5.35 5.93
N ASP A 47 17.82 4.13 6.30
CA ASP A 47 17.51 2.89 5.64
C ASP A 47 17.32 1.76 6.67
N PRO A 48 16.80 0.59 6.31
CA PRO A 48 16.59 -0.52 7.24
C PRO A 48 17.85 -1.36 7.52
N GLY A 49 18.97 -1.12 6.84
CA GLY A 49 20.19 -1.97 6.92
C GLY A 49 20.79 -2.09 8.32
N THR A 50 20.57 -1.09 9.19
CA THR A 50 21.03 -1.11 10.59
C THR A 50 19.95 -1.56 11.58
N MET A 51 18.74 -1.88 11.11
CA MET A 51 17.63 -2.27 11.97
C MET A 51 17.73 -3.74 12.37
N SER A 52 17.21 -4.06 13.56
CA SER A 52 17.19 -5.44 14.03
C SER A 52 16.18 -6.28 13.21
N PRO A 53 16.61 -7.41 12.62
CA PRO A 53 15.70 -8.30 11.91
C PRO A 53 14.55 -8.84 12.77
N TYR A 54 14.72 -8.91 14.08
CA TYR A 54 13.67 -9.33 15.01
C TYR A 54 12.55 -8.31 15.17
N GLN A 55 12.83 -7.03 14.87
CA GLN A 55 11.83 -5.95 14.96
C GLN A 55 11.18 -5.62 13.63
N HIS A 56 11.93 -5.69 12.53
CA HIS A 56 11.48 -5.22 11.21
C HIS A 56 11.49 -6.30 10.12
N GLY A 57 11.89 -7.53 10.46
CA GLY A 57 12.09 -8.59 9.48
C GLY A 57 13.42 -8.43 8.73
N GLU A 58 13.59 -9.19 7.67
CA GLU A 58 14.77 -9.17 6.83
C GLU A 58 14.78 -7.93 5.92
N VAL A 59 16.00 -7.45 5.60
CA VAL A 59 16.20 -6.37 4.63
C VAL A 59 16.09 -6.94 3.22
N TYR A 60 15.32 -6.27 2.37
CA TYR A 60 15.28 -6.54 0.95
C TYR A 60 16.22 -5.59 0.21
N VAL A 61 16.98 -6.10 -0.76
CA VAL A 61 17.92 -5.31 -1.56
C VAL A 61 17.44 -5.29 -3.01
N THR A 62 17.21 -4.10 -3.54
CA THR A 62 16.81 -3.91 -4.94
C THR A 62 18.00 -4.14 -5.89
N GLU A 63 17.75 -4.28 -7.20
CA GLU A 63 18.79 -4.49 -8.20
C GLU A 63 19.85 -3.37 -8.20
N ASP A 64 19.46 -2.14 -7.94
CA ASP A 64 20.38 -0.99 -7.83
C ASP A 64 21.08 -0.86 -6.47
N GLY A 65 20.95 -1.86 -5.59
CA GLY A 65 21.65 -1.95 -4.31
C GLY A 65 21.02 -1.16 -3.16
N LEU A 66 19.79 -0.68 -3.29
CA LEU A 66 19.10 -0.02 -2.19
C LEU A 66 18.60 -1.05 -1.17
N GLU A 67 18.97 -0.85 0.10
CA GLU A 67 18.41 -1.58 1.24
C GLU A 67 17.02 -1.05 1.57
N THR A 68 16.03 -1.94 1.64
CA THR A 68 14.62 -1.58 1.77
C THR A 68 13.89 -2.53 2.72
N ASP A 69 12.66 -2.17 3.05
CA ASP A 69 11.73 -3.05 3.75
C ASP A 69 11.35 -4.28 2.89
N LEU A 70 11.05 -5.39 3.55
CA LEU A 70 10.70 -6.67 2.91
C LEU A 70 9.49 -6.58 1.99
N ASP A 71 8.57 -5.65 2.22
CA ASP A 71 7.38 -5.46 1.37
C ASP A 71 7.73 -5.15 -0.09
N LEU A 72 8.89 -4.54 -0.37
CA LEU A 72 9.31 -4.30 -1.74
C LEU A 72 9.53 -5.59 -2.51
N GLY A 73 10.01 -6.64 -1.84
CA GLY A 73 10.09 -7.97 -2.43
C GLY A 73 8.73 -8.57 -2.80
N HIS A 74 7.68 -8.21 -2.06
CA HIS A 74 6.32 -8.59 -2.46
C HIS A 74 5.87 -7.81 -3.70
N TYR A 75 6.16 -6.50 -3.78
CA TYR A 75 5.82 -5.72 -4.97
C TYR A 75 6.49 -6.27 -6.22
N GLU A 76 7.80 -6.55 -6.18
CA GLU A 76 8.52 -7.14 -7.31
C GLU A 76 7.90 -8.47 -7.74
N ARG A 77 7.66 -9.39 -6.81
CA ARG A 77 7.10 -10.71 -7.12
C ARG A 77 5.69 -10.67 -7.69
N PHE A 78 4.84 -9.75 -7.19
CA PHE A 78 3.44 -9.66 -7.62
C PHE A 78 3.30 -8.86 -8.92
N ILE A 79 3.98 -7.70 -8.99
CA ILE A 79 3.89 -6.80 -10.14
C ILE A 79 4.79 -7.28 -11.29
N ASP A 80 5.83 -8.08 -10.97
CA ASP A 80 6.81 -8.55 -11.95
C ASP A 80 7.52 -7.37 -12.64
N GLU A 81 8.06 -6.46 -11.81
CA GLU A 81 8.83 -5.28 -12.20
C GLU A 81 9.93 -5.04 -11.17
N ASP A 82 11.15 -4.78 -11.65
CA ASP A 82 12.26 -4.45 -10.78
C ASP A 82 12.07 -3.07 -10.13
N LEU A 83 12.20 -3.03 -8.82
CA LEU A 83 12.14 -1.80 -8.05
C LEU A 83 13.53 -1.18 -7.89
N ASN A 84 13.57 0.08 -7.50
CA ASN A 84 14.81 0.84 -7.43
C ASN A 84 14.74 1.91 -6.32
N LYS A 85 15.78 2.74 -6.23
CA LYS A 85 15.90 3.82 -5.22
C LYS A 85 14.75 4.83 -5.16
N PHE A 86 13.84 4.81 -6.11
CA PHE A 86 12.62 5.64 -6.10
C PHE A 86 11.41 4.89 -5.56
N SER A 87 11.60 3.65 -5.13
CA SER A 87 10.51 2.80 -4.64
C SER A 87 10.40 2.77 -3.11
N ASN A 88 11.39 3.27 -2.37
CA ASN A 88 11.34 3.34 -0.89
C ASN A 88 11.87 4.67 -0.34
N LEU A 89 11.11 5.27 0.55
CA LEU A 89 11.46 6.52 1.23
C LEU A 89 11.15 6.40 2.73
N THR A 90 12.15 6.66 3.57
CA THR A 90 11.99 6.72 5.02
C THR A 90 11.89 8.15 5.52
N THR A 91 11.27 8.36 6.67
CA THR A 91 11.27 9.67 7.35
C THR A 91 12.70 10.19 7.55
N GLY A 92 13.63 9.31 7.98
CA GLY A 92 15.04 9.67 8.17
C GLY A 92 15.67 10.22 6.89
N LYS A 93 15.43 9.57 5.76
CA LYS A 93 15.96 10.03 4.46
C LYS A 93 15.38 11.37 4.03
N VAL A 94 14.07 11.60 4.28
CA VAL A 94 13.43 12.91 4.01
C VAL A 94 14.09 14.02 4.81
N TYR A 95 14.18 13.85 6.15
CA TYR A 95 14.81 14.85 7.03
C TYR A 95 16.27 15.05 6.70
N TRP A 96 17.01 13.98 6.44
CA TRP A 96 18.42 14.07 6.03
C TRP A 96 18.60 14.93 4.78
N ASN A 97 17.77 14.74 3.76
CA ASN A 97 17.81 15.52 2.53
C ASN A 97 17.51 16.99 2.79
N VAL A 98 16.45 17.29 3.53
CA VAL A 98 16.03 18.69 3.82
C VAL A 98 17.09 19.40 4.67
N LEU A 99 17.62 18.77 5.72
CA LEU A 99 18.68 19.35 6.58
C LEU A 99 19.98 19.59 5.80
N ASN A 100 20.36 18.68 4.89
CA ASN A 100 21.53 18.89 4.04
C ASN A 100 21.33 20.07 3.07
N LYS A 101 20.13 20.23 2.49
CA LYS A 101 19.79 21.39 1.65
C LYS A 101 19.87 22.69 2.45
N GLU A 102 19.33 22.69 3.67
CA GLU A 102 19.43 23.84 4.60
C GLU A 102 20.89 24.21 4.86
N ARG A 103 21.73 23.24 5.27
CA ARG A 103 23.16 23.49 5.57
C ARG A 103 23.97 23.99 4.37
N ARG A 104 23.55 23.66 3.16
CA ARG A 104 24.14 24.18 1.91
C ARG A 104 23.57 25.55 1.49
N GLY A 105 22.60 26.09 2.23
CA GLY A 105 21.99 27.39 1.93
C GLY A 105 21.00 27.39 0.77
N GLU A 106 20.49 26.22 0.36
CA GLU A 106 19.58 26.10 -0.78
C GLU A 106 18.23 26.77 -0.55
N TYR A 107 17.85 27.02 0.71
CA TYR A 107 16.62 27.72 1.09
C TYR A 107 16.80 29.22 1.32
N LEU A 108 17.96 29.80 1.02
CA LEU A 108 18.22 31.25 1.02
C LEU A 108 17.84 31.99 2.31
N GLY A 109 17.90 31.30 3.46
CA GLY A 109 17.58 31.85 4.79
C GLY A 109 16.11 31.76 5.19
N GLU A 110 15.29 31.04 4.45
CA GLU A 110 13.93 30.74 4.88
C GLU A 110 13.88 29.90 6.15
N THR A 111 12.81 30.05 6.93
CA THR A 111 12.53 29.17 8.08
C THR A 111 12.01 27.84 7.58
N ILE A 112 12.76 26.77 7.84
CA ILE A 112 12.41 25.42 7.39
C ILE A 112 11.38 24.81 8.34
N GLN A 113 10.26 24.33 7.76
CA GLN A 113 9.12 23.77 8.48
C GLN A 113 8.69 22.43 7.87
N VAL A 114 7.87 21.67 8.61
CA VAL A 114 7.31 20.40 8.08
C VAL A 114 6.48 20.71 6.82
N ILE A 115 5.63 21.72 6.88
CA ILE A 115 4.92 22.26 5.72
C ILE A 115 5.53 23.65 5.42
N PRO A 116 6.02 23.92 4.21
CA PRO A 116 5.97 23.07 3.01
C PRO A 116 7.21 22.19 2.75
N HIS A 117 8.30 22.29 3.50
CA HIS A 117 9.60 21.78 3.10
C HIS A 117 9.68 20.24 3.14
N ILE A 118 9.30 19.62 4.27
CA ILE A 118 9.27 18.15 4.41
C ILE A 118 8.20 17.56 3.47
N THR A 119 7.00 18.14 3.44
CA THR A 119 5.93 17.66 2.56
C THR A 119 6.29 17.78 1.08
N SER A 120 6.99 18.85 0.67
CA SER A 120 7.46 19.00 -0.71
C SER A 120 8.51 17.96 -1.10
N GLU A 121 9.44 17.61 -0.18
CA GLU A 121 10.41 16.55 -0.43
C GLU A 121 9.70 15.20 -0.64
N ILE A 122 8.70 14.88 0.19
CA ILE A 122 7.89 13.67 0.04
C ILE A 122 7.11 13.67 -1.29
N LYS A 123 6.43 14.77 -1.62
CA LYS A 123 5.68 14.89 -2.87
C LYS A 123 6.57 14.70 -4.10
N ASN A 124 7.74 15.35 -4.11
CA ASN A 124 8.70 15.20 -5.20
C ASN A 124 9.14 13.75 -5.39
N PHE A 125 9.31 13.02 -4.28
CA PHE A 125 9.61 11.59 -4.34
C PHE A 125 8.44 10.80 -4.95
N ILE A 126 7.21 11.05 -4.51
CA ILE A 126 6.00 10.39 -5.06
C ILE A 126 5.91 10.62 -6.57
N TYR A 127 6.09 11.84 -7.04
CA TYR A 127 6.05 12.14 -8.48
C TYR A 127 7.19 11.51 -9.27
N SER A 128 8.36 11.38 -8.65
CA SER A 128 9.59 10.96 -9.35
C SER A 128 9.49 9.55 -9.94
N VAL A 129 8.83 8.62 -9.27
CA VAL A 129 8.69 7.25 -9.77
C VAL A 129 7.80 7.19 -11.00
N GLY A 130 6.65 7.85 -10.98
CA GLY A 130 5.76 7.90 -12.14
C GLY A 130 6.39 8.52 -13.37
N GLN A 131 7.17 9.61 -13.17
CA GLN A 131 7.88 10.28 -14.25
C GLN A 131 9.00 9.40 -14.86
N LYS A 132 9.76 8.69 -14.02
CA LYS A 132 10.90 7.89 -14.45
C LYS A 132 10.52 6.55 -15.07
N SER A 133 9.48 5.90 -14.53
CA SER A 133 8.98 4.63 -15.06
C SER A 133 8.00 4.83 -16.23
N ASN A 134 7.53 6.05 -16.49
CA ASN A 134 6.42 6.33 -17.38
C ASN A 134 5.20 5.46 -17.07
N ALA A 135 4.90 5.31 -15.77
CA ALA A 135 3.80 4.50 -15.27
C ALA A 135 2.45 5.16 -15.52
N ASP A 136 1.45 4.35 -15.89
CA ASP A 136 0.06 4.79 -15.96
C ASP A 136 -0.51 4.97 -14.55
N VAL A 137 -0.11 4.08 -13.62
CA VAL A 137 -0.56 4.08 -12.22
C VAL A 137 0.63 3.98 -11.29
N VAL A 138 0.66 4.83 -10.27
CA VAL A 138 1.61 4.78 -9.15
C VAL A 138 0.87 4.37 -7.91
N ILE A 139 1.25 3.24 -7.31
CA ILE A 139 0.72 2.76 -6.03
C ILE A 139 1.72 3.11 -4.94
N THR A 140 1.30 3.93 -3.99
CA THR A 140 2.12 4.34 -2.85
C THR A 140 1.51 3.81 -1.55
N GLU A 141 2.21 2.89 -0.90
CA GLU A 141 1.83 2.41 0.43
C GLU A 141 2.41 3.32 1.50
N ILE A 142 1.57 3.70 2.47
CA ILE A 142 1.98 4.45 3.65
C ILE A 142 2.19 3.49 4.81
N GLY A 143 3.42 3.39 5.29
CA GLY A 143 3.77 2.62 6.48
C GLY A 143 3.12 3.18 7.74
N GLY A 144 3.10 2.37 8.80
CA GLY A 144 2.46 2.73 10.07
C GLY A 144 0.93 2.64 10.02
N THR A 145 0.30 3.28 10.98
CA THR A 145 -1.14 3.25 11.21
C THR A 145 -1.69 4.68 11.17
N ALA A 146 -2.85 4.89 10.58
CA ALA A 146 -3.52 6.19 10.64
C ALA A 146 -3.74 6.60 12.10
N GLY A 147 -3.30 7.80 12.46
CA GLY A 147 -3.26 8.29 13.83
C GLY A 147 -1.86 8.26 14.47
N ASP A 148 -0.91 7.51 13.94
CA ASP A 148 0.47 7.53 14.42
C ASP A 148 1.14 8.87 14.08
N ILE A 149 1.83 9.46 15.07
CA ILE A 149 2.51 10.75 14.92
C ILE A 149 3.55 10.70 13.80
N GLU A 150 4.25 9.59 13.71
CA GLU A 150 5.33 9.36 12.74
C GLU A 150 4.82 9.37 11.29
N SER A 151 3.58 8.97 11.06
CA SER A 151 2.99 8.91 9.72
C SER A 151 2.40 10.25 9.25
N GLN A 152 2.21 11.22 10.15
CA GLN A 152 1.54 12.49 9.84
C GLN A 152 2.15 13.27 8.65
N PRO A 153 3.48 13.43 8.52
CA PRO A 153 4.05 14.14 7.38
C PRO A 153 3.76 13.46 6.03
N PHE A 154 3.72 12.12 6.01
CA PHE A 154 3.36 11.36 4.81
C PHE A 154 1.89 11.50 4.47
N LEU A 155 1.00 11.39 5.47
CA LEU A 155 -0.44 11.58 5.27
C LEU A 155 -0.76 12.98 4.77
N GLU A 156 -0.12 14.02 5.34
CA GLU A 156 -0.27 15.39 4.85
C GLU A 156 0.26 15.55 3.42
N ALA A 157 1.39 14.91 3.07
CA ALA A 157 1.94 14.98 1.73
C ALA A 157 1.02 14.34 0.69
N ILE A 158 0.47 13.13 0.96
CA ILE A 158 -0.46 12.48 0.01
C ILE A 158 -1.78 13.22 -0.12
N ARG A 159 -2.27 13.87 0.96
CA ARG A 159 -3.43 14.76 0.89
C ARG A 159 -3.17 15.94 -0.06
N GLN A 160 -1.97 16.54 0.03
CA GLN A 160 -1.55 17.62 -0.89
C GLN A 160 -1.41 17.12 -2.32
N VAL A 161 -0.79 15.94 -2.55
CA VAL A 161 -0.72 15.34 -3.89
C VAL A 161 -2.11 15.17 -4.49
N ALA A 162 -3.06 14.61 -3.75
CA ALA A 162 -4.42 14.43 -4.24
C ALA A 162 -5.08 15.76 -4.63
N GLN A 163 -4.87 16.82 -3.83
CA GLN A 163 -5.36 18.15 -4.16
C GLN A 163 -4.72 18.73 -5.44
N GLU A 164 -3.42 18.47 -5.65
CA GLU A 164 -2.66 18.98 -6.81
C GLU A 164 -3.02 18.26 -8.11
N VAL A 165 -3.22 16.93 -8.05
CA VAL A 165 -3.51 16.13 -9.25
C VAL A 165 -5.00 16.05 -9.59
N GLY A 166 -5.87 16.33 -8.63
CA GLY A 166 -7.33 16.25 -8.75
C GLY A 166 -7.90 14.87 -8.37
N GLU A 167 -9.17 14.86 -7.98
CA GLU A 167 -9.88 13.66 -7.54
C GLU A 167 -9.90 12.56 -8.61
N GLU A 168 -10.02 12.93 -9.88
CA GLU A 168 -10.01 12.00 -11.00
C GLU A 168 -8.66 11.29 -11.22
N ASN A 169 -7.58 11.80 -10.60
CA ASN A 169 -6.21 11.28 -10.74
C ASN A 169 -5.64 10.71 -9.44
N SER A 170 -6.43 10.69 -8.37
CA SER A 170 -6.02 10.16 -7.06
C SER A 170 -7.07 9.26 -6.45
N LEU A 171 -6.65 8.24 -5.72
CA LEU A 171 -7.53 7.27 -5.05
C LEU A 171 -6.95 6.89 -3.69
N PHE A 172 -7.77 6.90 -2.65
CA PHE A 172 -7.39 6.47 -1.32
C PHE A 172 -8.02 5.12 -0.96
N ILE A 173 -7.17 4.13 -0.73
CA ILE A 173 -7.55 2.80 -0.25
C ILE A 173 -7.14 2.70 1.21
N HIS A 174 -8.09 2.39 2.09
CA HIS A 174 -7.83 2.24 3.52
C HIS A 174 -8.04 0.79 3.97
N VAL A 175 -6.95 0.14 4.40
CA VAL A 175 -6.98 -1.24 4.89
C VAL A 175 -7.23 -1.23 6.40
N THR A 176 -8.27 -1.91 6.84
CA THR A 176 -8.69 -1.96 8.25
C THR A 176 -8.96 -3.38 8.73
N LEU A 177 -9.14 -3.55 10.03
CA LEU A 177 -9.46 -4.82 10.65
C LEU A 177 -10.94 -4.91 11.04
N VAL A 178 -11.59 -6.00 10.67
CA VAL A 178 -12.90 -6.41 11.17
C VAL A 178 -12.73 -7.70 11.98
N PRO A 179 -12.48 -7.60 13.30
CA PRO A 179 -12.25 -8.78 14.11
C PRO A 179 -13.53 -9.60 14.28
N TYR A 180 -13.37 -10.93 14.24
CA TYR A 180 -14.40 -11.87 14.63
C TYR A 180 -14.26 -12.22 16.11
N LEU A 181 -15.28 -11.95 16.92
CA LEU A 181 -15.29 -12.27 18.33
C LEU A 181 -15.92 -13.65 18.54
N LYS A 182 -15.10 -14.66 18.78
CA LYS A 182 -15.54 -16.04 18.99
C LYS A 182 -16.53 -16.18 20.15
N SER A 183 -16.40 -15.34 21.20
CA SER A 183 -17.29 -15.34 22.37
C SER A 183 -18.72 -14.92 22.06
N SER A 184 -18.93 -14.02 21.11
CA SER A 184 -20.26 -13.54 20.69
C SER A 184 -20.68 -14.05 19.31
N GLY A 185 -19.78 -14.73 18.58
CA GLY A 185 -20.06 -15.26 17.26
C GLY A 185 -20.31 -14.19 16.19
N GLU A 186 -19.70 -13.01 16.32
CA GLU A 186 -19.99 -11.88 15.43
C GLU A 186 -18.76 -11.07 15.05
N HIS A 187 -18.81 -10.44 13.89
CA HIS A 187 -17.82 -9.47 13.43
C HIS A 187 -18.09 -8.08 14.02
N LYS A 188 -17.03 -7.33 14.33
CA LYS A 188 -17.12 -5.98 14.90
C LYS A 188 -16.61 -4.91 13.92
N SER A 189 -17.53 -4.04 13.48
CA SER A 189 -17.22 -2.93 12.56
C SER A 189 -16.63 -1.67 13.25
N LYS A 190 -16.67 -1.59 14.59
CA LYS A 190 -16.20 -0.42 15.33
C LYS A 190 -14.74 -0.06 15.10
N PRO A 191 -13.77 -1.01 15.07
CA PRO A 191 -12.37 -0.69 14.80
C PRO A 191 -12.18 0.00 13.45
N THR A 192 -12.83 -0.50 12.41
CA THR A 192 -12.84 0.13 11.07
C THR A 192 -13.38 1.56 11.12
N GLN A 193 -14.53 1.77 11.76
CA GLN A 193 -15.14 3.11 11.87
C GLN A 193 -14.23 4.11 12.58
N HIS A 194 -13.53 3.70 13.64
CA HIS A 194 -12.58 4.56 14.35
C HIS A 194 -11.37 4.88 13.47
N SER A 195 -10.80 3.89 12.82
CA SER A 195 -9.65 4.08 11.95
C SER A 195 -9.93 5.03 10.79
N VAL A 196 -11.11 4.90 10.16
CA VAL A 196 -11.53 5.83 9.10
C VAL A 196 -11.73 7.24 9.65
N LYS A 197 -12.27 7.40 10.86
CA LYS A 197 -12.40 8.73 11.49
C LYS A 197 -11.05 9.39 11.74
N GLU A 198 -10.04 8.63 12.19
CA GLU A 198 -8.68 9.16 12.35
C GLU A 198 -8.13 9.66 11.00
N LEU A 199 -8.28 8.88 9.93
CA LEU A 199 -7.86 9.30 8.59
C LEU A 199 -8.60 10.56 8.12
N GLN A 200 -9.92 10.61 8.34
CA GLN A 200 -10.75 11.77 7.99
C GLN A 200 -10.39 13.03 8.81
N SER A 201 -9.96 12.87 10.06
CA SER A 201 -9.49 14.00 10.89
C SER A 201 -8.26 14.70 10.31
N MET A 202 -7.50 13.98 9.47
CA MET A 202 -6.34 14.50 8.73
C MET A 202 -6.71 15.05 7.34
N GLY A 203 -8.02 15.15 7.03
CA GLY A 203 -8.51 15.66 5.76
C GLY A 203 -8.48 14.67 4.61
N ILE A 204 -8.31 13.37 4.89
CA ILE A 204 -8.31 12.31 3.88
C ILE A 204 -9.59 11.48 4.00
N LYS A 205 -10.39 11.46 2.94
CA LYS A 205 -11.56 10.59 2.82
C LYS A 205 -11.15 9.36 2.02
N PRO A 206 -11.28 8.13 2.55
CA PRO A 206 -11.04 6.95 1.74
C PRO A 206 -12.14 6.80 0.66
N ASP A 207 -11.75 6.33 -0.51
CA ASP A 207 -12.65 5.97 -1.61
C ASP A 207 -13.03 4.49 -1.53
N ILE A 208 -12.07 3.66 -1.13
CA ILE A 208 -12.25 2.21 -0.96
C ILE A 208 -11.77 1.80 0.44
N ILE A 209 -12.54 0.94 1.10
CA ILE A 209 -12.17 0.34 2.38
C ILE A 209 -11.98 -1.16 2.17
N VAL A 210 -10.80 -1.67 2.54
CA VAL A 210 -10.47 -3.09 2.49
C VAL A 210 -10.51 -3.66 3.91
N LEU A 211 -11.40 -4.62 4.13
CA LEU A 211 -11.67 -5.22 5.42
C LEU A 211 -10.87 -6.51 5.62
N ARG A 212 -9.79 -6.44 6.37
CA ARG A 212 -9.07 -7.64 6.80
C ARG A 212 -9.87 -8.39 7.86
N THR A 213 -10.02 -9.67 7.64
CA THR A 213 -10.70 -10.57 8.58
C THR A 213 -10.14 -11.99 8.49
N ASP A 214 -10.17 -12.73 9.59
CA ASP A 214 -9.74 -14.14 9.65
C ASP A 214 -10.88 -15.10 9.34
N GLU A 215 -12.12 -14.66 9.54
CA GLU A 215 -13.33 -15.44 9.28
C GLU A 215 -14.19 -14.73 8.24
N PRO A 216 -14.82 -15.44 7.29
CA PRO A 216 -15.69 -14.83 6.29
C PRO A 216 -16.82 -14.01 6.90
N ILE A 217 -17.05 -12.80 6.37
CA ILE A 217 -18.15 -11.94 6.81
C ILE A 217 -19.45 -12.42 6.16
N THR A 218 -20.23 -13.19 6.90
CA THR A 218 -21.50 -13.73 6.40
C THR A 218 -22.68 -12.75 6.52
N ASP A 219 -22.58 -11.79 7.46
CA ASP A 219 -23.60 -10.75 7.65
C ASP A 219 -23.34 -9.55 6.73
N GLN A 220 -24.08 -9.50 5.62
CA GLN A 220 -24.00 -8.42 4.64
C GLN A 220 -24.34 -7.03 5.20
N SER A 221 -25.03 -6.95 6.34
CA SER A 221 -25.35 -5.67 6.99
C SER A 221 -24.10 -4.95 7.48
N ILE A 222 -23.00 -5.68 7.74
CA ILE A 222 -21.72 -5.11 8.16
C ILE A 222 -21.13 -4.22 7.07
N PHE A 223 -21.15 -4.65 5.80
CA PHE A 223 -20.67 -3.85 4.68
C PHE A 223 -21.46 -2.56 4.52
N GLN A 224 -22.81 -2.65 4.57
CA GLN A 224 -23.69 -1.47 4.50
C GLN A 224 -23.45 -0.51 5.67
N LYS A 225 -23.29 -1.06 6.88
CA LYS A 225 -23.02 -0.28 8.07
C LYS A 225 -21.67 0.46 7.97
N ILE A 226 -20.61 -0.23 7.52
CA ILE A 226 -19.30 0.40 7.32
C ILE A 226 -19.39 1.48 6.24
N ALA A 227 -20.00 1.18 5.11
CA ALA A 227 -20.21 2.14 4.02
C ALA A 227 -20.89 3.42 4.50
N LEU A 228 -21.99 3.28 5.26
CA LEU A 228 -22.74 4.41 5.81
C LEU A 228 -21.89 5.23 6.80
N PHE A 229 -21.24 4.58 7.79
CA PHE A 229 -20.48 5.29 8.83
C PHE A 229 -19.17 5.89 8.33
N CYS A 230 -18.60 5.33 7.27
CA CYS A 230 -17.34 5.78 6.69
C CYS A 230 -17.53 6.68 5.46
N ASN A 231 -18.79 6.92 5.05
CA ASN A 231 -19.13 7.76 3.90
C ASN A 231 -18.49 7.31 2.60
N VAL A 232 -18.54 5.99 2.33
CA VAL A 232 -18.12 5.37 1.06
C VAL A 232 -19.31 4.65 0.44
N ARG A 233 -19.23 4.34 -0.86
CA ARG A 233 -20.27 3.54 -1.50
C ARG A 233 -20.22 2.09 -0.99
N PRO A 234 -21.34 1.38 -0.88
CA PRO A 234 -21.37 0.01 -0.39
C PRO A 234 -20.50 -0.96 -1.18
N ASP A 235 -20.41 -0.78 -2.50
CA ASP A 235 -19.59 -1.57 -3.40
C ASP A 235 -18.08 -1.24 -3.30
N CYS A 236 -17.70 -0.16 -2.63
CA CYS A 236 -16.33 0.20 -2.32
C CYS A 236 -15.85 -0.35 -0.95
N VAL A 237 -16.63 -1.21 -0.31
CA VAL A 237 -16.22 -1.93 0.91
C VAL A 237 -15.94 -3.37 0.56
N ILE A 238 -14.67 -3.77 0.60
CA ILE A 238 -14.16 -5.01 0.03
C ILE A 238 -13.62 -5.91 1.13
N GLU A 239 -14.05 -7.17 1.15
CA GLU A 239 -13.49 -8.18 2.04
C GLU A 239 -12.11 -8.64 1.58
N ASN A 240 -11.20 -8.77 2.53
CA ASN A 240 -9.86 -9.34 2.35
C ASN A 240 -9.64 -10.40 3.43
N LEU A 241 -10.04 -11.63 3.14
CA LEU A 241 -9.95 -12.76 4.05
C LEU A 241 -8.50 -13.24 4.19
N THR A 242 -8.14 -13.73 5.37
CA THR A 242 -6.89 -14.46 5.58
C THR A 242 -6.91 -15.75 4.77
N ILE A 243 -5.90 -15.94 3.93
CA ILE A 243 -5.77 -17.08 3.04
C ILE A 243 -4.48 -17.84 3.32
N PRO A 244 -4.46 -19.18 3.12
CA PRO A 244 -3.29 -20.00 3.44
C PRO A 244 -2.14 -19.80 2.45
N VAL A 245 -2.43 -19.48 1.20
CA VAL A 245 -1.44 -19.26 0.13
C VAL A 245 -1.47 -17.80 -0.30
N LEU A 246 -0.39 -17.06 0.00
CA LEU A 246 -0.32 -15.62 -0.22
C LEU A 246 -0.58 -15.21 -1.68
N TYR A 247 -0.16 -16.04 -2.64
CA TYR A 247 -0.34 -15.77 -4.07
C TYR A 247 -1.79 -15.92 -4.56
N GLU A 248 -2.71 -16.41 -3.72
CA GLU A 248 -4.15 -16.40 -4.01
C GLU A 248 -4.79 -15.03 -3.76
N ALA A 249 -4.09 -14.10 -3.08
CA ALA A 249 -4.64 -12.80 -2.70
C ALA A 249 -5.19 -11.98 -3.89
N PRO A 250 -4.49 -11.84 -5.03
CA PRO A 250 -5.04 -11.13 -6.19
C PRO A 250 -6.34 -11.77 -6.70
N ILE A 251 -6.39 -13.11 -6.73
CA ILE A 251 -7.56 -13.85 -7.20
C ILE A 251 -8.75 -13.63 -6.27
N MET A 252 -8.52 -13.69 -4.96
CA MET A 252 -9.54 -13.47 -3.93
C MET A 252 -10.09 -12.04 -3.98
N LEU A 253 -9.22 -11.04 -4.12
CA LEU A 253 -9.64 -9.65 -4.25
C LEU A 253 -10.39 -9.38 -5.55
N GLU A 254 -9.99 -10.01 -6.67
CA GLU A 254 -10.68 -9.85 -7.95
C GLU A 254 -12.07 -10.52 -7.96
N LYS A 255 -12.29 -11.58 -7.21
CA LYS A 255 -13.64 -12.14 -6.98
C LYS A 255 -14.59 -11.11 -6.36
N ASN A 256 -14.06 -10.14 -5.64
CA ASN A 256 -14.78 -8.99 -5.08
C ASN A 256 -14.72 -7.76 -6.01
N HIS A 257 -14.38 -7.91 -7.27
CA HIS A 257 -14.32 -6.84 -8.28
C HIS A 257 -13.36 -5.69 -7.92
N PHE A 258 -12.28 -5.97 -7.19
CA PHE A 258 -11.40 -4.93 -6.65
C PHE A 258 -10.82 -4.05 -7.74
N SER A 259 -10.24 -4.64 -8.79
CA SER A 259 -9.66 -3.85 -9.87
C SER A 259 -10.70 -3.15 -10.75
N ASP A 260 -11.90 -3.72 -10.92
CA ASP A 260 -13.02 -3.04 -11.60
C ASP A 260 -13.41 -1.76 -10.88
N ILE A 261 -13.52 -1.84 -9.55
CA ILE A 261 -13.87 -0.69 -8.70
C ILE A 261 -12.78 0.38 -8.80
N VAL A 262 -11.50 0.01 -8.68
CA VAL A 262 -10.38 0.94 -8.80
C VAL A 262 -10.36 1.62 -10.18
N CYS A 263 -10.52 0.86 -11.27
CA CYS A 263 -10.56 1.42 -12.62
C CYS A 263 -11.74 2.38 -12.80
N ARG A 264 -12.90 2.05 -12.26
CA ARG A 264 -14.08 2.93 -12.29
C ARG A 264 -13.83 4.26 -11.55
N GLU A 265 -13.29 4.20 -10.31
CA GLU A 265 -13.03 5.40 -9.51
C GLU A 265 -12.00 6.33 -10.17
N LEU A 266 -10.99 5.76 -10.84
CA LEU A 266 -9.95 6.51 -11.55
C LEU A 266 -10.29 6.79 -13.02
N CYS A 267 -11.49 6.44 -13.49
CA CYS A 267 -11.91 6.59 -14.89
C CYS A 267 -10.90 5.97 -15.86
N LEU A 268 -10.39 4.77 -15.55
CA LEU A 268 -9.48 4.01 -16.39
C LEU A 268 -10.26 3.06 -17.30
N GLU A 269 -10.13 3.24 -18.61
CA GLU A 269 -10.70 2.32 -19.61
C GLU A 269 -9.69 1.20 -19.89
N THR A 270 -9.98 0.00 -19.43
CA THR A 270 -9.10 -1.17 -19.56
C THR A 270 -9.90 -2.43 -19.90
N ALA A 271 -9.23 -3.44 -20.45
CA ALA A 271 -9.81 -4.78 -20.55
C ALA A 271 -9.94 -5.42 -19.16
N GLN A 272 -10.68 -6.53 -19.08
CA GLN A 272 -10.69 -7.38 -17.87
C GLN A 272 -9.29 -7.98 -17.65
N PRO A 273 -8.88 -8.23 -16.40
CA PRO A 273 -7.54 -8.71 -16.11
C PRO A 273 -7.34 -10.15 -16.62
N ASP A 274 -6.31 -10.37 -17.41
CA ASP A 274 -5.90 -11.74 -17.77
C ASP A 274 -5.02 -12.30 -16.66
N MET A 275 -5.60 -13.19 -15.87
CA MET A 275 -4.95 -13.87 -14.74
C MET A 275 -4.57 -15.31 -15.04
N SER A 276 -4.60 -15.76 -16.29
CA SER A 276 -4.39 -17.16 -16.68
C SER A 276 -3.04 -17.70 -16.21
N GLU A 277 -1.95 -16.99 -16.49
CA GLU A 277 -0.59 -17.41 -16.08
C GLU A 277 -0.44 -17.39 -14.54
N TRP A 278 -1.06 -16.43 -13.87
CA TRP A 278 -1.03 -16.34 -12.41
C TRP A 278 -1.78 -17.49 -11.76
N LEU A 279 -2.95 -17.84 -12.28
CA LEU A 279 -3.73 -19.01 -11.84
C LEU A 279 -2.95 -20.31 -12.00
N GLU A 280 -2.30 -20.51 -13.16
CA GLU A 280 -1.46 -21.69 -13.40
C GLU A 280 -0.31 -21.80 -12.40
N MET A 281 0.34 -20.66 -12.07
CA MET A 281 1.41 -20.61 -11.06
C MET A 281 0.87 -21.00 -9.68
N VAL A 282 -0.27 -20.46 -9.27
CA VAL A 282 -0.91 -20.76 -7.97
C VAL A 282 -1.28 -22.23 -7.87
N GLU A 283 -1.88 -22.80 -8.91
CA GLU A 283 -2.24 -24.23 -8.95
C GLU A 283 -1.00 -25.14 -8.85
N LYS A 284 0.08 -24.81 -9.54
CA LYS A 284 1.36 -25.52 -9.44
C LYS A 284 1.93 -25.47 -8.03
N SER A 285 1.85 -24.31 -7.37
CA SER A 285 2.29 -24.11 -5.99
C SER A 285 1.48 -24.94 -4.98
N ALA A 286 0.17 -25.04 -5.18
CA ALA A 286 -0.74 -25.79 -4.31
C ALA A 286 -0.56 -27.33 -4.46
N THR A 287 -0.19 -27.80 -5.65
CA THR A 287 -0.06 -29.26 -5.92
C THR A 287 1.24 -29.86 -5.42
N GLY A 288 2.19 -29.07 -4.92
CA GLY A 288 3.39 -29.54 -4.18
C GLY A 288 4.32 -30.49 -4.97
N LYS A 289 4.31 -30.50 -6.29
CA LYS A 289 5.02 -31.47 -7.13
C LYS A 289 6.42 -31.04 -7.61
N SER A 290 7.01 -29.99 -7.10
CA SER A 290 8.44 -29.78 -7.28
C SER A 290 9.13 -29.68 -5.91
N ARG A 291 9.62 -30.82 -5.41
CA ARG A 291 10.69 -30.79 -4.42
C ARG A 291 11.87 -30.08 -5.08
N CYS A 292 12.16 -28.87 -4.67
CA CYS A 292 13.43 -28.27 -4.97
C CYS A 292 14.50 -29.10 -4.26
N THR A 293 15.20 -29.96 -5.00
CA THR A 293 16.30 -30.78 -4.51
C THR A 293 17.61 -29.98 -4.51
N SER A 294 17.56 -28.67 -4.37
CA SER A 294 18.77 -27.86 -4.21
C SER A 294 19.29 -28.04 -2.79
N PRO A 295 20.51 -28.59 -2.60
CA PRO A 295 21.11 -28.80 -1.27
C PRO A 295 21.53 -27.50 -0.58
N TRP A 296 21.29 -26.34 -1.16
CA TRP A 296 21.72 -25.03 -0.67
C TRP A 296 20.87 -24.45 0.47
N TRP A 297 19.73 -25.04 0.81
CA TRP A 297 18.83 -24.56 1.89
C TRP A 297 18.99 -25.30 3.22
N ALA A 298 19.93 -26.24 3.32
CA ALA A 298 20.15 -27.04 4.55
C ALA A 298 21.28 -26.51 5.44
N SER A 299 21.84 -25.33 5.15
CA SER A 299 23.00 -24.78 5.89
C SER A 299 22.91 -23.28 6.23
N MET A 300 21.69 -22.77 6.45
CA MET A 300 21.48 -21.49 7.11
C MET A 300 20.45 -21.62 8.22
#